data_ba740ba84ea20d2f8c1a4cbf7b5f641e
#
_entry.id   ba740ba84ea20d2f8c1a4cbf7b5f641e
#
_cell.length_a   1.000
_cell.length_b   1.000
_cell.length_c   1.000
_cell.angle_alpha   90.00
_cell.angle_beta   90.00
_cell.angle_gamma   90.00
#
_symmetry.space_group_name_H-M   'P 1'
#
loop_
_entity.id
_entity.type
_entity.pdbx_description
1 polymer ?
#
loop_
_entity_poly.entity_id
_entity_poly.type
_entity_poly.pdbx_seq_one_letter_code
_entity_poly.pdbx_strand_id
1 'polypeptide(L)'
;MKELTLNYAEGSILFDVRYSRNPECFEVIYFNPITKQLEVQYEQAIVDIWFLKEEYRTNKYQISQAEIDKCYPVYCKVSDIPKVIADNIGGEYKEFFDKNSKEMKPVELKKYMCKCPWVFKADFSPDVYFRLKWLQKYGDQIDVSCVSCSFLDIEVDVIDKTIDPKDIKDVTQPVNAVTLILPAQKICAVMVLGPRPKHKLHPKFHNLLMKQEVEYNWMINNQEEFKRMIVEEDDDNKKYLNDYEIRLHFFDFSDEIKLIKTIFDYINKYRPMFSLSWNGKFDQNYLLNRIEYLGYDPKDFFIPAEFKTSQLYYHEDNSGNFSFKNSSDWFYTSTYTVYVCQLRLFAMIRKSQSERRSYSLSSVGKDLAGIDKLTQTKSGAFRQFAYTDFIKFILYNVRDVVVQLAIELKANDCQSLVARSYMFATQYAKCFKETHIVRNIREFIFEDEGFVQANTLEIDPNMDTAFKGAFVAPPEHNKPTGLILNGKRLNLIMYGVLDADAASYYPSTKMGMNMDPMSLLYKCIVDNTYFMNGNCVNKSFNQIYTWHDSKNRPHAEDMTGPIMNTYKNKNECSLLSNWFNVPTVSEVFEYLDMQFCINN
;
A
#
# COMPACT_ATOMS: atom_id res chain seq x y z
N MET A 1 5.43 13.66 -29.92
CA MET A 1 6.27 12.45 -29.63
C MET A 1 5.55 11.20 -30.12
N LYS A 2 6.25 10.07 -30.20
CA LYS A 2 5.59 8.78 -30.47
C LYS A 2 5.13 8.16 -29.14
N GLU A 3 4.12 7.32 -29.22
CA GLU A 3 3.63 6.53 -28.10
C GLU A 3 4.75 5.70 -27.44
N LEU A 4 4.61 5.44 -26.15
CA LEU A 4 5.49 4.53 -25.41
C LEU A 4 5.36 3.12 -26.00
N THR A 5 6.45 2.61 -26.54
CA THR A 5 6.51 1.26 -27.11
C THR A 5 7.30 0.34 -26.18
N LEU A 6 6.61 -0.60 -25.55
CA LEU A 6 7.24 -1.58 -24.69
C LEU A 6 7.88 -2.71 -25.54
N ASN A 7 9.12 -3.09 -25.24
CA ASN A 7 9.81 -4.14 -25.96
C ASN A 7 10.56 -5.07 -24.98
N TYR A 8 9.85 -6.09 -24.51
CA TYR A 8 10.35 -7.09 -23.57
C TYR A 8 10.15 -8.49 -24.16
N ALA A 9 10.93 -9.45 -23.72
CA ALA A 9 10.78 -10.83 -24.14
C ALA A 9 9.39 -11.38 -23.79
N GLU A 10 8.88 -12.29 -24.61
CA GLU A 10 7.63 -12.98 -24.31
C GLU A 10 7.73 -13.74 -22.99
N GLY A 11 6.70 -13.67 -22.16
CA GLY A 11 6.70 -14.24 -20.82
C GLY A 11 7.44 -13.39 -19.77
N SER A 12 7.92 -12.18 -20.10
CA SER A 12 8.42 -11.24 -19.10
C SER A 12 7.31 -10.79 -18.17
N ILE A 13 7.61 -10.72 -16.86
CA ILE A 13 6.65 -10.31 -15.84
C ILE A 13 7.13 -9.01 -15.23
N LEU A 14 6.29 -7.97 -15.29
CA LEU A 14 6.56 -6.70 -14.63
C LEU A 14 6.56 -6.91 -13.12
N PHE A 15 7.70 -6.69 -12.49
CA PHE A 15 7.78 -6.75 -11.05
C PHE A 15 7.51 -5.39 -10.41
N ASP A 16 8.27 -4.36 -10.83
CA ASP A 16 8.04 -3.00 -10.33
C ASP A 16 8.34 -1.97 -11.41
N VAL A 17 7.76 -0.78 -11.30
CA VAL A 17 8.08 0.36 -12.13
C VAL A 17 8.03 1.63 -11.30
N ARG A 18 9.01 2.49 -11.51
CA ARG A 18 9.17 3.77 -10.80
C ARG A 18 9.43 4.88 -11.79
N TYR A 19 8.70 5.96 -11.65
CA TYR A 19 9.02 7.18 -12.36
C TYR A 19 10.13 7.94 -11.65
N SER A 20 11.21 8.27 -12.37
CA SER A 20 12.28 9.15 -11.91
C SER A 20 12.25 10.47 -12.66
N ARG A 21 12.51 11.56 -11.96
CA ARG A 21 12.65 12.89 -12.56
C ARG A 21 14.07 13.19 -13.00
N ASN A 22 15.07 12.59 -12.37
CA ASN A 22 16.47 12.82 -12.67
C ASN A 22 17.27 11.52 -12.52
N PRO A 23 17.65 10.88 -13.63
CA PRO A 23 17.21 11.16 -15.01
C PRO A 23 15.71 10.93 -15.20
N GLU A 24 15.09 11.66 -16.15
CA GLU A 24 13.68 11.49 -16.44
C GLU A 24 13.44 10.21 -17.24
N CYS A 25 12.97 9.18 -16.55
CA CYS A 25 12.71 7.86 -17.13
C CYS A 25 11.72 7.05 -16.27
N PHE A 26 11.22 5.99 -16.86
CA PHE A 26 10.70 4.86 -16.09
C PHE A 26 11.85 3.90 -15.80
N GLU A 27 12.07 3.60 -14.54
CA GLU A 27 12.92 2.49 -14.08
C GLU A 27 12.03 1.27 -13.95
N VAL A 28 12.22 0.30 -14.84
CA VAL A 28 11.37 -0.88 -14.98
C VAL A 28 12.12 -2.09 -14.48
N ILE A 29 11.59 -2.74 -13.46
CA ILE A 29 12.13 -3.99 -12.93
C ILE A 29 11.19 -5.10 -13.34
N TYR A 30 11.73 -6.10 -14.03
CA TYR A 30 10.95 -7.20 -14.55
C TYR A 30 11.69 -8.52 -14.39
N PHE A 31 10.94 -9.60 -14.28
CA PHE A 31 11.48 -10.93 -14.33
C PHE A 31 11.67 -11.34 -15.81
N ASN A 32 12.89 -11.67 -16.17
CA ASN A 32 13.22 -12.14 -17.51
C ASN A 32 13.16 -13.67 -17.53
N PRO A 33 12.25 -14.30 -18.32
CA PRO A 33 12.10 -15.75 -18.35
C PRO A 33 13.29 -16.48 -18.97
N ILE A 34 14.11 -15.78 -19.76
CA ILE A 34 15.30 -16.36 -20.41
C ILE A 34 16.45 -16.48 -19.41
N THR A 35 16.74 -15.39 -18.69
CA THR A 35 17.83 -15.35 -17.68
C THR A 35 17.38 -15.88 -16.33
N LYS A 36 16.08 -16.02 -16.11
CA LYS A 36 15.43 -16.42 -14.85
C LYS A 36 15.81 -15.53 -13.66
N GLN A 37 16.03 -14.25 -13.92
CA GLN A 37 16.42 -13.25 -12.92
C GLN A 37 15.63 -11.95 -13.10
N LEU A 38 15.64 -11.14 -12.06
CA LEU A 38 15.19 -9.76 -12.15
C LEU A 38 16.22 -8.92 -12.90
N GLU A 39 15.73 -8.14 -13.85
CA GLU A 39 16.51 -7.19 -14.63
C GLU A 39 15.93 -5.79 -14.50
N VAL A 40 16.75 -4.76 -14.75
CA VAL A 40 16.32 -3.37 -14.79
C VAL A 40 16.50 -2.82 -16.20
N GLN A 41 15.44 -2.17 -16.71
CA GLN A 41 15.46 -1.46 -17.97
C GLN A 41 14.97 -0.02 -17.75
N TYR A 42 15.51 0.92 -18.53
CA TYR A 42 15.15 2.33 -18.46
C TYR A 42 14.41 2.74 -19.71
N GLU A 43 13.13 3.10 -19.55
CA GLU A 43 12.29 3.58 -20.65
C GLU A 43 12.11 5.09 -20.57
N GLN A 44 11.86 5.73 -21.72
CA GLN A 44 11.51 7.14 -21.71
C GLN A 44 10.18 7.36 -20.99
N ALA A 45 10.12 8.35 -20.11
CA ALA A 45 8.90 8.67 -19.36
C ALA A 45 7.89 9.44 -20.24
N ILE A 46 7.36 8.75 -21.26
CA ILE A 46 6.34 9.26 -22.16
C ILE A 46 4.97 8.79 -21.69
N VAL A 47 4.04 9.73 -21.57
CA VAL A 47 2.63 9.51 -21.22
C VAL A 47 1.73 10.17 -22.24
N ASP A 48 0.47 9.80 -22.26
CA ASP A 48 -0.56 10.49 -23.03
C ASP A 48 -1.40 11.42 -22.14
N ILE A 49 -1.69 12.60 -22.66
CA ILE A 49 -2.69 13.52 -22.13
C ILE A 49 -3.75 13.67 -23.20
N TRP A 50 -5.00 13.57 -22.80
CA TRP A 50 -6.12 13.58 -23.72
C TRP A 50 -6.84 14.93 -23.71
N PHE A 51 -7.25 15.36 -24.88
CA PHE A 51 -7.94 16.63 -25.10
C PHE A 51 -9.23 16.39 -25.87
N LEU A 52 -10.30 17.10 -25.49
CA LEU A 52 -11.52 17.16 -26.28
C LEU A 52 -11.25 17.90 -27.58
N LYS A 53 -11.68 17.37 -28.72
CA LYS A 53 -11.58 18.04 -30.03
C LYS A 53 -12.35 19.35 -30.01
N GLU A 54 -11.87 20.35 -30.74
CA GLU A 54 -12.41 21.73 -30.70
C GLU A 54 -13.90 21.80 -31.00
N GLU A 55 -14.37 21.00 -31.96
CA GLU A 55 -15.77 20.93 -32.38
C GLU A 55 -16.74 20.51 -31.27
N TYR A 56 -16.22 19.85 -30.21
CA TYR A 56 -17.02 19.38 -29.06
C TYR A 56 -16.85 20.27 -27.81
N ARG A 57 -16.03 21.31 -27.84
CA ARG A 57 -15.78 22.22 -26.72
C ARG A 57 -16.91 23.22 -26.54
N THR A 58 -18.03 22.79 -25.98
CA THR A 58 -19.24 23.65 -25.88
C THR A 58 -19.32 24.48 -24.60
N ASN A 59 -18.60 24.14 -23.55
CA ASN A 59 -18.60 24.88 -22.29
C ASN A 59 -17.22 24.81 -21.60
N LYS A 60 -16.99 25.70 -20.62
CA LYS A 60 -15.76 25.74 -19.83
C LYS A 60 -15.72 24.73 -18.68
N TYR A 61 -16.79 23.98 -18.43
CA TYR A 61 -16.86 23.05 -17.32
C TYR A 61 -16.16 21.73 -17.67
N GLN A 62 -15.56 21.13 -16.65
CA GLN A 62 -14.92 19.84 -16.78
C GLN A 62 -16.00 18.77 -16.95
N ILE A 63 -15.87 17.95 -17.97
CA ILE A 63 -16.74 16.81 -18.22
C ILE A 63 -16.26 15.66 -17.34
N SER A 64 -17.18 14.87 -16.78
CA SER A 64 -16.84 13.73 -15.90
C SER A 64 -16.08 12.63 -16.66
N GLN A 65 -16.37 12.47 -17.94
CA GLN A 65 -15.73 11.57 -18.90
C GLN A 65 -16.08 12.01 -20.31
N ALA A 66 -15.32 11.54 -21.30
CA ALA A 66 -15.60 11.81 -22.70
C ALA A 66 -15.45 10.54 -23.53
N GLU A 67 -16.24 10.41 -24.59
CA GLU A 67 -16.09 9.34 -25.57
C GLU A 67 -14.73 9.49 -26.26
N ILE A 68 -14.00 8.40 -26.43
CA ILE A 68 -12.63 8.37 -26.92
C ILE A 68 -12.52 8.94 -28.34
N ASP A 69 -13.51 8.73 -29.18
CA ASP A 69 -13.58 9.21 -30.55
C ASP A 69 -13.78 10.75 -30.64
N LYS A 70 -14.31 11.37 -29.59
CA LYS A 70 -14.43 12.84 -29.44
C LYS A 70 -13.15 13.48 -28.91
N CYS A 71 -12.17 12.68 -28.52
CA CYS A 71 -10.90 13.12 -27.96
C CYS A 71 -9.73 12.80 -28.89
N TYR A 72 -8.58 13.36 -28.55
CA TYR A 72 -7.30 13.01 -29.17
C TYR A 72 -6.18 12.99 -28.12
N PRO A 73 -5.25 12.02 -28.18
CA PRO A 73 -4.12 11.96 -27.29
C PRO A 73 -2.95 12.83 -27.79
N VAL A 74 -2.21 13.40 -26.85
CA VAL A 74 -0.92 14.05 -27.10
C VAL A 74 0.14 13.36 -26.26
N TYR A 75 1.10 12.72 -26.91
CA TYR A 75 2.20 12.02 -26.23
C TYR A 75 3.30 13.01 -25.87
N CYS A 76 3.68 13.04 -24.61
CA CYS A 76 4.70 13.95 -24.10
C CYS A 76 5.50 13.33 -22.95
N LYS A 77 6.64 13.93 -22.62
CA LYS A 77 7.33 13.64 -21.37
C LYS A 77 6.49 14.09 -20.19
N VAL A 78 6.65 13.41 -19.06
CA VAL A 78 5.93 13.77 -17.81
C VAL A 78 6.26 15.21 -17.39
N SER A 79 7.50 15.66 -17.57
CA SER A 79 7.92 17.04 -17.28
C SER A 79 7.27 18.08 -18.19
N ASP A 80 6.86 17.70 -19.40
CA ASP A 80 6.30 18.59 -20.40
C ASP A 80 4.77 18.74 -20.30
N ILE A 81 4.11 17.95 -19.45
CA ILE A 81 2.63 17.96 -19.30
C ILE A 81 2.07 19.38 -19.14
N PRO A 82 2.59 20.26 -18.26
CA PRO A 82 2.05 21.61 -18.09
C PRO A 82 2.09 22.42 -19.39
N LYS A 83 3.20 22.34 -20.12
CA LYS A 83 3.39 23.02 -21.39
C LYS A 83 2.43 22.49 -22.46
N VAL A 84 2.29 21.17 -22.54
CA VAL A 84 1.38 20.52 -23.49
C VAL A 84 -0.07 20.93 -23.23
N ILE A 85 -0.48 21.00 -21.97
CA ILE A 85 -1.82 21.50 -21.60
C ILE A 85 -1.98 22.96 -22.03
N ALA A 86 -1.02 23.81 -21.69
CA ALA A 86 -1.05 25.23 -22.07
C ALA A 86 -1.16 25.46 -23.58
N ASP A 87 -0.37 24.74 -24.37
CA ASP A 87 -0.35 24.88 -25.83
C ASP A 87 -1.64 24.37 -26.51
N ASN A 88 -2.31 23.34 -25.94
CA ASN A 88 -3.53 22.77 -26.51
C ASN A 88 -4.82 23.46 -26.05
N ILE A 89 -4.82 24.13 -24.90
CA ILE A 89 -5.99 24.86 -24.40
C ILE A 89 -5.91 26.34 -24.86
N GLY A 90 -4.72 26.93 -24.80
CA GLY A 90 -4.51 28.35 -25.17
C GLY A 90 -5.07 29.36 -24.17
N GLY A 91 -5.23 30.63 -24.60
CA GLY A 91 -5.87 31.67 -23.82
C GLY A 91 -5.26 31.94 -22.44
N GLU A 92 -6.09 32.23 -21.49
CA GLU A 92 -5.71 32.54 -20.08
C GLU A 92 -4.92 31.41 -19.40
N TYR A 93 -5.15 30.17 -19.81
CA TYR A 93 -4.44 29.01 -19.26
C TYR A 93 -2.98 28.98 -19.69
N LYS A 94 -2.71 29.32 -20.97
CA LYS A 94 -1.36 29.43 -21.50
C LYS A 94 -0.58 30.52 -20.76
N GLU A 95 -1.17 31.71 -20.64
CA GLU A 95 -0.55 32.83 -19.94
C GLU A 95 -0.22 32.50 -18.49
N PHE A 96 -1.15 31.80 -17.82
CA PHE A 96 -0.95 31.35 -16.44
C PHE A 96 0.20 30.37 -16.32
N PHE A 97 0.25 29.33 -17.17
CA PHE A 97 1.30 28.31 -17.12
C PHE A 97 2.67 28.89 -17.44
N ASP A 98 2.76 29.75 -18.48
CA ASP A 98 4.02 30.38 -18.90
C ASP A 98 4.60 31.25 -17.76
N LYS A 99 3.73 31.91 -16.99
CA LYS A 99 4.14 32.76 -15.87
C LYS A 99 4.48 32.00 -14.59
N ASN A 100 3.68 30.98 -14.21
CA ASN A 100 3.68 30.43 -12.86
C ASN A 100 4.19 28.99 -12.76
N SER A 101 4.25 28.21 -13.85
CA SER A 101 4.53 26.77 -13.78
C SER A 101 5.88 26.41 -13.17
N LYS A 102 6.88 27.29 -13.30
CA LYS A 102 8.23 27.07 -12.74
C LYS A 102 8.33 27.34 -11.22
N GLU A 103 7.45 28.17 -10.69
CA GLU A 103 7.45 28.61 -9.30
C GLU A 103 6.47 27.82 -8.43
N MET A 104 5.47 27.18 -9.04
CA MET A 104 4.47 26.39 -8.33
C MET A 104 5.04 25.10 -7.76
N LYS A 105 4.59 24.74 -6.55
CA LYS A 105 4.85 23.42 -6.01
C LYS A 105 4.20 22.33 -6.88
N PRO A 106 4.81 21.16 -7.07
CA PRO A 106 4.28 20.09 -7.91
C PRO A 106 2.82 19.71 -7.61
N VAL A 107 2.42 19.73 -6.33
CA VAL A 107 1.05 19.43 -5.91
C VAL A 107 0.06 20.51 -6.37
N GLU A 108 0.43 21.78 -6.24
CA GLU A 108 -0.40 22.93 -6.67
C GLU A 108 -0.54 22.96 -8.19
N LEU A 109 0.58 22.73 -8.89
CA LEU A 109 0.57 22.65 -10.36
C LEU A 109 -0.35 21.53 -10.85
N LYS A 110 -0.26 20.34 -10.22
CA LYS A 110 -1.15 19.21 -10.54
C LYS A 110 -2.62 19.56 -10.32
N LYS A 111 -2.97 20.19 -9.19
CA LYS A 111 -4.33 20.67 -8.91
C LYS A 111 -4.84 21.64 -9.96
N TYR A 112 -3.98 22.55 -10.40
CA TYR A 112 -4.35 23.49 -11.45
C TYR A 112 -4.59 22.80 -12.79
N MET A 113 -3.72 21.87 -13.20
CA MET A 113 -3.89 21.09 -14.41
C MET A 113 -5.22 20.32 -14.42
N CYS A 114 -5.62 19.74 -13.28
CA CYS A 114 -6.88 19.02 -13.14
C CYS A 114 -8.13 19.91 -13.30
N LYS A 115 -7.98 21.21 -13.04
CA LYS A 115 -9.07 22.20 -13.19
C LYS A 115 -9.18 22.75 -14.63
N CYS A 116 -8.22 22.46 -15.50
CA CYS A 116 -8.27 22.89 -16.88
C CYS A 116 -9.42 22.19 -17.62
N PRO A 117 -10.28 22.93 -18.33
CA PRO A 117 -11.38 22.33 -19.10
C PRO A 117 -10.83 21.53 -20.28
N TRP A 118 -11.59 20.54 -20.72
CA TRP A 118 -11.31 19.73 -21.91
C TRP A 118 -10.02 18.90 -21.87
N VAL A 119 -9.43 18.73 -20.68
CA VAL A 119 -8.21 17.95 -20.43
C VAL A 119 -8.55 16.73 -19.59
N PHE A 120 -8.03 15.59 -19.97
CA PHE A 120 -8.24 14.31 -19.31
C PHE A 120 -6.89 13.66 -18.97
N LYS A 121 -6.86 12.80 -17.98
CA LYS A 121 -5.68 12.06 -17.49
C LYS A 121 -4.51 12.93 -16.99
N ALA A 122 -4.71 14.22 -16.71
CA ALA A 122 -3.64 15.12 -16.24
C ALA A 122 -3.17 14.81 -14.80
N ASP A 123 -3.98 14.11 -14.01
CA ASP A 123 -3.67 13.73 -12.64
C ASP A 123 -3.23 12.25 -12.51
N PHE A 124 -3.12 11.53 -13.62
CA PHE A 124 -2.75 10.12 -13.61
C PHE A 124 -1.31 9.91 -13.13
N SER A 125 -1.07 8.86 -12.37
CA SER A 125 0.30 8.55 -11.93
C SER A 125 1.09 7.93 -13.08
N PRO A 126 2.29 8.43 -13.40
CA PRO A 126 3.11 7.86 -14.47
C PRO A 126 3.39 6.38 -14.28
N ASP A 127 3.62 5.91 -13.05
CA ASP A 127 3.86 4.49 -12.76
C ASP A 127 2.63 3.63 -13.07
N VAL A 128 1.43 4.14 -12.76
CA VAL A 128 0.17 3.45 -13.07
C VAL A 128 -0.05 3.42 -14.58
N TYR A 129 0.22 4.52 -15.28
CA TYR A 129 0.17 4.57 -16.74
C TYR A 129 1.03 3.47 -17.38
N PHE A 130 2.29 3.34 -16.95
CA PHE A 130 3.17 2.29 -17.46
C PHE A 130 2.62 0.89 -17.18
N ARG A 131 2.12 0.64 -15.97
CA ARG A 131 1.53 -0.65 -15.58
C ARG A 131 0.30 -0.99 -16.44
N LEU A 132 -0.56 -0.03 -16.72
CA LEU A 132 -1.71 -0.23 -17.61
C LEU A 132 -1.28 -0.57 -19.03
N LYS A 133 -0.28 0.16 -19.59
CA LYS A 133 0.28 -0.13 -20.92
C LYS A 133 0.95 -1.52 -20.96
N TRP A 134 1.58 -1.95 -19.86
CA TRP A 134 2.11 -3.30 -19.73
C TRP A 134 0.99 -4.34 -19.80
N LEU A 135 -0.07 -4.16 -19.02
CA LEU A 135 -1.22 -5.07 -18.99
C LEU A 135 -1.92 -5.15 -20.36
N GLN A 136 -2.11 -4.02 -21.02
CA GLN A 136 -2.68 -3.97 -22.38
C GLN A 136 -1.86 -4.76 -23.39
N LYS A 137 -0.53 -4.73 -23.27
CA LYS A 137 0.35 -5.41 -24.24
C LYS A 137 0.63 -6.86 -23.89
N TYR A 138 0.90 -7.18 -22.63
CA TYR A 138 1.35 -8.50 -22.20
C TYR A 138 0.26 -9.32 -21.50
N GLY A 139 -0.92 -8.72 -21.29
CA GLY A 139 -2.06 -9.36 -20.65
C GLY A 139 -1.99 -9.33 -19.12
N ASP A 140 -3.03 -9.85 -18.51
CA ASP A 140 -3.25 -9.90 -17.06
C ASP A 140 -2.79 -11.23 -16.44
N GLN A 141 -2.31 -12.17 -17.24
CA GLN A 141 -1.82 -13.45 -16.73
C GLN A 141 -0.44 -13.27 -16.09
N ILE A 142 -0.33 -13.69 -14.86
CA ILE A 142 0.91 -13.66 -14.10
C ILE A 142 1.20 -15.03 -13.49
N ASP A 143 2.41 -15.51 -13.70
CA ASP A 143 2.92 -16.68 -12.98
C ASP A 143 3.51 -16.25 -11.65
N VAL A 144 2.72 -16.36 -10.58
CA VAL A 144 3.18 -16.04 -9.23
C VAL A 144 4.14 -17.08 -8.64
N SER A 145 4.37 -18.21 -9.32
CA SER A 145 5.33 -19.22 -8.86
C SER A 145 6.78 -18.73 -8.92
N CYS A 146 7.06 -17.71 -9.74
CA CYS A 146 8.37 -17.09 -9.83
C CYS A 146 8.69 -16.15 -8.64
N VAL A 147 7.72 -15.86 -7.77
CA VAL A 147 7.92 -14.96 -6.61
C VAL A 147 8.93 -15.58 -5.65
N SER A 148 10.04 -14.86 -5.46
CA SER A 148 11.12 -15.28 -4.56
C SER A 148 11.25 -14.29 -3.41
N CYS A 149 11.47 -14.84 -2.22
CA CYS A 149 11.62 -14.06 -0.99
C CYS A 149 12.95 -14.35 -0.30
N SER A 150 13.44 -13.38 0.47
CA SER A 150 14.41 -13.59 1.54
C SER A 150 13.80 -13.18 2.87
N PHE A 151 14.28 -13.78 3.96
CA PHE A 151 13.83 -13.50 5.31
C PHE A 151 15.03 -13.05 6.13
N LEU A 152 14.89 -11.93 6.82
CA LEU A 152 15.95 -11.28 7.56
C LEU A 152 15.49 -10.93 8.97
N ASP A 153 16.36 -11.16 9.93
CA ASP A 153 16.22 -10.67 11.29
C ASP A 153 17.58 -10.26 11.84
N ILE A 154 17.61 -9.14 12.57
CA ILE A 154 18.83 -8.61 13.17
C ILE A 154 18.69 -8.58 14.70
N GLU A 155 19.77 -8.91 15.39
CA GLU A 155 19.89 -8.72 16.82
C GLU A 155 20.91 -7.63 17.14
N VAL A 156 20.57 -6.79 18.10
CA VAL A 156 21.38 -5.63 18.48
C VAL A 156 21.86 -5.78 19.92
N ASP A 157 23.08 -5.40 20.18
CA ASP A 157 23.67 -5.46 21.51
C ASP A 157 23.07 -4.39 22.44
N VAL A 158 22.19 -4.80 23.34
CA VAL A 158 21.45 -3.92 24.25
C VAL A 158 21.95 -3.97 25.70
N ILE A 159 23.16 -4.49 25.94
CA ILE A 159 23.68 -4.69 27.32
C ILE A 159 23.85 -3.37 28.08
N ASP A 160 24.41 -2.36 27.46
CA ASP A 160 24.66 -1.06 28.09
C ASP A 160 23.43 -0.15 28.06
N LYS A 161 22.64 -0.24 27.00
CA LYS A 161 21.50 0.65 26.74
C LYS A 161 20.36 -0.13 26.09
N THR A 162 19.16 0.00 26.62
CA THR A 162 17.95 -0.45 25.98
C THR A 162 17.61 0.45 24.79
N ILE A 163 17.31 -0.13 23.66
CA ILE A 163 16.77 0.59 22.51
C ILE A 163 15.24 0.64 22.67
N ASP A 164 14.68 1.82 22.56
CA ASP A 164 13.23 1.95 22.39
C ASP A 164 12.89 1.59 20.93
N PRO A 165 12.11 0.53 20.67
CA PRO A 165 11.69 0.19 19.31
C PRO A 165 10.93 1.32 18.60
N LYS A 166 10.49 2.33 19.35
CA LYS A 166 9.84 3.53 18.81
C LYS A 166 10.85 4.63 18.43
N ASP A 167 12.04 4.64 19.00
CA ASP A 167 13.11 5.59 18.68
C ASP A 167 14.20 4.93 17.84
N ILE A 168 13.89 4.69 16.58
CA ILE A 168 14.77 4.03 15.60
C ILE A 168 15.98 4.91 15.23
N LYS A 169 16.03 6.13 15.70
CA LYS A 169 17.19 7.05 15.47
C LYS A 169 18.32 6.78 16.44
N ASP A 170 18.06 6.10 17.55
CA ASP A 170 19.10 5.70 18.49
C ASP A 170 19.77 4.40 18.03
N VAL A 171 20.74 4.51 17.15
CA VAL A 171 21.50 3.41 16.54
C VAL A 171 22.92 3.28 17.07
N THR A 172 23.14 3.65 18.32
CA THR A 172 24.48 3.62 18.95
C THR A 172 24.98 2.21 19.25
N GLN A 173 24.09 1.23 19.30
CA GLN A 173 24.40 -0.16 19.64
C GLN A 173 24.74 -0.98 18.39
N PRO A 174 25.78 -1.85 18.44
CA PRO A 174 26.17 -2.65 17.29
C PRO A 174 25.17 -3.77 16.98
N VAL A 175 25.08 -4.10 15.69
CA VAL A 175 24.38 -5.31 15.22
C VAL A 175 25.31 -6.50 15.48
N ASN A 176 24.90 -7.40 16.36
CA ASN A 176 25.76 -8.50 16.81
C ASN A 176 25.41 -9.89 16.23
N ALA A 177 24.21 -10.05 15.71
CA ALA A 177 23.82 -11.24 14.98
C ALA A 177 22.82 -10.90 13.87
N VAL A 178 22.93 -11.60 12.76
CA VAL A 178 22.01 -11.52 11.64
C VAL A 178 21.80 -12.89 11.03
N THR A 179 20.55 -13.24 10.78
CA THR A 179 20.21 -14.41 9.99
C THR A 179 19.48 -13.98 8.72
N LEU A 180 19.94 -14.50 7.58
CA LEU A 180 19.32 -14.30 6.26
C LEU A 180 19.01 -15.66 5.64
N ILE A 181 17.74 -15.95 5.38
CA ILE A 181 17.31 -17.16 4.67
C ILE A 181 16.88 -16.79 3.25
N LEU A 182 17.41 -17.54 2.27
CA LEU A 182 17.12 -17.43 0.83
C LEU A 182 16.53 -18.77 0.34
N PRO A 183 15.20 -18.96 0.41
CA PRO A 183 14.58 -20.27 0.12
C PRO A 183 14.78 -20.74 -1.30
N ALA A 184 14.76 -19.84 -2.29
CA ALA A 184 14.97 -20.21 -3.70
C ALA A 184 16.37 -20.80 -3.97
N GLN A 185 17.37 -20.41 -3.18
CA GLN A 185 18.74 -20.90 -3.26
C GLN A 185 19.06 -22.00 -2.24
N LYS A 186 18.12 -22.26 -1.33
CA LYS A 186 18.35 -23.16 -0.19
C LYS A 186 19.56 -22.75 0.65
N ILE A 187 19.70 -21.45 0.94
CA ILE A 187 20.79 -20.90 1.75
C ILE A 187 20.20 -20.33 3.05
N CYS A 188 20.85 -20.67 4.18
CA CYS A 188 20.68 -19.99 5.45
C CYS A 188 22.04 -19.41 5.85
N ALA A 189 22.20 -18.09 5.72
CA ALA A 189 23.43 -17.38 6.09
C ALA A 189 23.28 -16.80 7.50
N VAL A 190 24.21 -17.13 8.38
CA VAL A 190 24.27 -16.65 9.77
C VAL A 190 25.55 -15.83 9.93
N MET A 191 25.40 -14.57 10.30
CA MET A 191 26.47 -13.59 10.46
C MET A 191 26.58 -13.22 11.93
N VAL A 192 27.76 -13.37 12.48
CA VAL A 192 28.00 -13.20 13.92
C VAL A 192 29.14 -12.20 14.13
N LEU A 193 28.86 -11.15 14.90
CA LEU A 193 29.86 -10.19 15.33
C LEU A 193 30.55 -10.70 16.61
N GLY A 194 31.86 -10.62 16.63
CA GLY A 194 32.67 -11.03 17.77
C GLY A 194 32.46 -10.14 19.02
N PRO A 195 32.95 -10.62 20.16
CA PRO A 195 32.77 -9.95 21.44
C PRO A 195 33.27 -8.51 21.44
N ARG A 196 32.50 -7.65 22.10
CA ARG A 196 32.88 -6.24 22.30
C ARG A 196 34.16 -6.12 23.07
N PRO A 197 35.15 -5.26 22.68
CA PRO A 197 36.37 -5.03 23.43
C PRO A 197 36.06 -4.55 24.86
N LYS A 198 36.81 -5.06 25.83
CA LYS A 198 36.59 -4.80 27.27
C LYS A 198 36.52 -3.30 27.59
N HIS A 199 37.32 -2.46 26.94
CA HIS A 199 37.35 -1.01 27.17
C HIS A 199 36.08 -0.29 26.61
N LYS A 200 35.33 -0.92 25.75
CA LYS A 200 34.07 -0.40 25.20
C LYS A 200 32.84 -0.93 25.96
N LEU A 201 33.01 -1.74 27.00
CA LEU A 201 31.93 -2.33 27.79
C LEU A 201 32.00 -1.76 29.22
N HIS A 202 30.82 -1.48 29.79
CA HIS A 202 30.76 -1.00 31.16
C HIS A 202 31.38 -2.02 32.14
N PRO A 203 32.23 -1.63 33.11
CA PRO A 203 32.99 -2.53 33.99
C PRO A 203 32.18 -3.60 34.71
N LYS A 204 30.94 -3.31 35.07
CA LYS A 204 30.03 -4.26 35.74
C LYS A 204 29.69 -5.53 34.91
N PHE A 205 29.93 -5.48 33.58
CA PHE A 205 29.65 -6.61 32.67
C PHE A 205 30.92 -7.34 32.21
N HIS A 206 32.11 -6.91 32.64
CA HIS A 206 33.37 -7.52 32.20
C HIS A 206 33.49 -9.01 32.51
N ASN A 207 32.83 -9.48 33.58
CA ASN A 207 32.80 -10.90 33.93
C ASN A 207 31.99 -11.75 32.95
N LEU A 208 31.03 -11.15 32.24
CA LEU A 208 30.20 -11.83 31.25
C LEU A 208 30.94 -11.99 29.91
N LEU A 209 31.87 -11.11 29.62
CA LEU A 209 32.62 -11.08 28.35
C LEU A 209 33.39 -12.37 28.11
N MET A 210 34.03 -12.92 29.13
CA MET A 210 34.84 -14.16 29.03
C MET A 210 33.98 -15.34 28.52
N LYS A 211 32.73 -15.42 28.96
CA LYS A 211 31.85 -16.50 28.52
C LYS A 211 31.47 -16.33 27.05
N GLN A 212 31.11 -15.12 26.63
CA GLN A 212 30.84 -14.81 25.24
C GLN A 212 32.04 -15.12 24.33
N GLU A 213 33.26 -14.75 24.74
CA GLU A 213 34.50 -15.04 24.00
C GLU A 213 34.73 -16.55 23.83
N VAL A 214 34.54 -17.33 24.90
CA VAL A 214 34.67 -18.80 24.85
C VAL A 214 33.66 -19.41 23.85
N GLU A 215 32.41 -19.01 23.92
CA GLU A 215 31.37 -19.54 23.03
C GLU A 215 31.56 -19.06 21.58
N TYR A 216 31.99 -17.82 21.35
CA TYR A 216 32.35 -17.30 20.03
C TYR A 216 33.50 -18.10 19.40
N ASN A 217 34.58 -18.28 20.15
CA ASN A 217 35.72 -19.09 19.69
C ASN A 217 35.36 -20.55 19.46
N TRP A 218 34.46 -21.10 20.28
CA TRP A 218 33.97 -22.46 20.08
C TRP A 218 33.23 -22.57 18.74
N MET A 219 32.33 -21.65 18.40
CA MET A 219 31.62 -21.63 17.12
C MET A 219 32.57 -21.56 15.93
N ILE A 220 33.62 -20.74 15.99
CA ILE A 220 34.64 -20.63 14.93
C ILE A 220 35.38 -21.96 14.73
N ASN A 221 35.76 -22.60 15.84
CA ASN A 221 36.57 -23.83 15.81
C ASN A 221 35.73 -25.09 15.51
N ASN A 222 34.43 -25.07 15.72
CA ASN A 222 33.52 -26.20 15.59
C ASN A 222 32.37 -25.92 14.61
N GLN A 223 32.68 -25.30 13.47
CA GLN A 223 31.64 -24.82 12.52
C GLN A 223 30.68 -25.92 12.06
N GLU A 224 31.18 -27.12 11.76
CA GLU A 224 30.32 -28.21 11.29
C GLU A 224 29.35 -28.73 12.38
N GLU A 225 29.80 -28.72 13.62
CA GLU A 225 28.94 -29.05 14.74
C GLU A 225 27.90 -27.95 14.97
N PHE A 226 28.31 -26.69 14.89
CA PHE A 226 27.41 -25.57 15.04
C PHE A 226 26.36 -25.52 13.91
N LYS A 227 26.73 -25.83 12.65
CA LYS A 227 25.77 -25.98 11.54
C LYS A 227 24.74 -27.06 11.83
N ARG A 228 25.18 -28.22 12.37
CA ARG A 228 24.25 -29.27 12.80
C ARG A 228 23.31 -28.79 13.90
N MET A 229 23.82 -28.08 14.92
CA MET A 229 22.97 -27.50 15.96
C MET A 229 21.90 -26.59 15.39
N ILE A 230 22.21 -25.72 14.43
CA ILE A 230 21.24 -24.83 13.77
C ILE A 230 20.09 -25.62 13.14
N VAL A 231 20.39 -26.73 12.46
CA VAL A 231 19.38 -27.55 11.78
C VAL A 231 18.64 -28.45 12.76
N GLU A 232 19.34 -29.01 13.75
CA GLU A 232 18.84 -30.08 14.64
C GLU A 232 18.41 -29.53 16.00
N GLU A 233 18.34 -28.19 16.19
CA GLU A 233 17.93 -27.56 17.47
C GLU A 233 16.57 -28.12 17.95
N ASP A 234 15.66 -28.32 16.99
CA ASP A 234 14.40 -29.01 17.21
C ASP A 234 13.79 -29.53 15.90
N ASP A 235 12.65 -30.22 16.00
CA ASP A 235 11.94 -30.81 14.86
C ASP A 235 11.48 -29.74 13.84
N ASP A 236 11.17 -28.54 14.30
CA ASP A 236 10.74 -27.45 13.41
C ASP A 236 11.90 -26.91 12.58
N ASN A 237 13.06 -26.62 13.18
CA ASN A 237 14.24 -26.19 12.43
C ASN A 237 14.65 -27.26 11.41
N LYS A 238 14.67 -28.53 11.84
CA LYS A 238 14.96 -29.67 10.97
C LYS A 238 13.98 -29.75 9.80
N LYS A 239 12.71 -29.54 10.03
CA LYS A 239 11.66 -29.55 8.99
C LYS A 239 11.88 -28.49 7.93
N TYR A 240 12.31 -27.27 8.29
CA TYR A 240 12.44 -26.16 7.38
C TYR A 240 13.83 -25.96 6.80
N LEU A 241 14.90 -26.38 7.51
CA LEU A 241 16.29 -26.13 7.12
C LEU A 241 17.08 -27.38 6.69
N ASN A 242 16.49 -28.58 6.73
CA ASN A 242 17.22 -29.83 6.48
C ASN A 242 17.93 -29.90 5.10
N ASP A 243 17.38 -29.25 4.10
CA ASP A 243 17.94 -29.19 2.74
C ASP A 243 18.64 -27.86 2.41
N TYR A 244 18.92 -27.05 3.45
CA TYR A 244 19.60 -25.77 3.28
C TYR A 244 21.10 -25.88 3.53
N GLU A 245 21.87 -25.15 2.73
CA GLU A 245 23.28 -24.89 3.00
C GLU A 245 23.41 -23.84 4.09
N ILE A 246 23.93 -24.22 5.25
CA ILE A 246 24.20 -23.29 6.35
C ILE A 246 25.55 -22.63 6.11
N ARG A 247 25.57 -21.33 5.93
CA ARG A 247 26.77 -20.50 5.74
C ARG A 247 27.03 -19.65 6.97
N LEU A 248 28.14 -19.88 7.64
CA LEU A 248 28.56 -19.13 8.82
C LEU A 248 29.58 -18.07 8.43
N HIS A 249 29.36 -16.85 8.90
CA HIS A 249 30.27 -15.72 8.74
C HIS A 249 30.59 -15.12 10.11
N PHE A 250 31.85 -15.10 10.48
CA PHE A 250 32.30 -14.54 11.73
C PHE A 250 33.11 -13.28 11.46
N PHE A 251 32.84 -12.21 12.20
CA PHE A 251 33.48 -10.90 12.03
C PHE A 251 34.05 -10.43 13.37
N ASP A 252 35.22 -9.82 13.33
CA ASP A 252 35.70 -9.12 14.51
C ASP A 252 34.80 -7.92 14.86
N PHE A 253 34.77 -7.53 16.12
CA PHE A 253 33.90 -6.43 16.57
C PHE A 253 34.12 -5.12 15.78
N SER A 254 35.35 -4.86 15.32
CA SER A 254 35.70 -3.69 14.48
C SER A 254 35.15 -3.79 13.05
N ASP A 255 34.74 -4.96 12.63
CA ASP A 255 34.32 -5.27 11.26
C ASP A 255 32.79 -5.32 11.10
N GLU A 256 32.03 -4.68 12.01
CA GLU A 256 30.56 -4.64 11.95
C GLU A 256 30.05 -4.21 10.57
N ILE A 257 30.70 -3.24 9.94
CA ILE A 257 30.30 -2.79 8.60
C ILE A 257 30.45 -3.89 7.54
N LYS A 258 31.43 -4.79 7.68
CA LYS A 258 31.57 -5.95 6.79
C LYS A 258 30.47 -6.97 7.01
N LEU A 259 30.04 -7.15 8.27
CA LEU A 259 28.87 -7.96 8.60
C LEU A 259 27.63 -7.43 7.87
N ILE A 260 27.35 -6.13 8.04
CA ILE A 260 26.22 -5.47 7.38
C ILE A 260 26.33 -5.57 5.85
N LYS A 261 27.52 -5.33 5.29
CA LYS A 261 27.75 -5.44 3.86
C LYS A 261 27.45 -6.82 3.33
N THR A 262 27.78 -7.87 4.07
CA THR A 262 27.52 -9.27 3.66
C THR A 262 26.03 -9.53 3.45
N ILE A 263 25.13 -8.91 4.21
CA ILE A 263 23.68 -9.01 4.01
C ILE A 263 23.31 -8.55 2.58
N PHE A 264 23.77 -7.35 2.22
CA PHE A 264 23.45 -6.75 0.92
C PHE A 264 24.16 -7.44 -0.23
N ASP A 265 25.37 -7.96 -0.02
CA ASP A 265 26.10 -8.78 -1.01
C ASP A 265 25.28 -10.04 -1.37
N TYR A 266 24.65 -10.69 -0.39
CA TYR A 266 23.72 -11.81 -0.65
C TYR A 266 22.48 -11.34 -1.41
N ILE A 267 21.81 -10.31 -0.94
CA ILE A 267 20.57 -9.79 -1.55
C ILE A 267 20.84 -9.33 -2.98
N ASN A 268 21.90 -8.56 -3.21
CA ASN A 268 22.24 -8.05 -4.55
C ASN A 268 22.71 -9.16 -5.51
N LYS A 269 23.37 -10.21 -4.98
CA LYS A 269 23.79 -11.37 -5.77
C LYS A 269 22.62 -12.23 -6.22
N TYR A 270 21.69 -12.54 -5.31
CA TYR A 270 20.61 -13.49 -5.58
C TYR A 270 19.28 -12.82 -5.98
N ARG A 271 19.17 -11.52 -5.80
CA ARG A 271 18.05 -10.67 -6.25
C ARG A 271 16.68 -11.25 -5.90
N PRO A 272 16.40 -11.60 -4.62
CA PRO A 272 15.04 -12.00 -4.25
C PRO A 272 14.07 -10.85 -4.57
N MET A 273 12.86 -11.17 -5.03
CA MET A 273 11.84 -10.16 -5.30
C MET A 273 11.49 -9.36 -4.04
N PHE A 274 11.36 -10.06 -2.92
CA PHE A 274 11.08 -9.45 -1.63
C PHE A 274 12.14 -9.82 -0.59
N SER A 275 12.46 -8.86 0.27
CA SER A 275 13.20 -9.10 1.52
C SER A 275 12.29 -8.73 2.69
N LEU A 276 11.95 -9.74 3.48
CA LEU A 276 11.02 -9.63 4.58
C LEU A 276 11.75 -9.60 5.92
N SER A 277 11.30 -8.69 6.79
CA SER A 277 11.58 -8.72 8.22
C SER A 277 10.26 -8.67 8.96
N TRP A 278 10.14 -9.37 10.11
CA TRP A 278 8.86 -9.37 10.83
C TRP A 278 8.43 -7.96 11.23
N ASN A 279 9.34 -7.19 11.80
CA ASN A 279 9.15 -5.78 12.11
C ASN A 279 10.05 -4.90 11.24
N GLY A 280 9.82 -4.86 9.94
CA GLY A 280 10.65 -4.13 8.99
C GLY A 280 10.86 -2.66 9.34
N LYS A 281 9.93 -2.04 10.09
CA LYS A 281 10.15 -0.69 10.63
C LYS A 281 11.39 -0.63 11.54
N PHE A 282 11.66 -1.67 12.31
CA PHE A 282 12.87 -1.76 13.13
C PHE A 282 14.07 -2.21 12.29
N ASP A 283 14.06 -3.42 11.76
CA ASP A 283 15.22 -4.05 11.14
C ASP A 283 15.81 -3.24 9.99
N GLN A 284 14.96 -2.83 9.04
CA GLN A 284 15.40 -2.13 7.84
C GLN A 284 15.89 -0.70 8.14
N ASN A 285 15.18 0.03 9.01
CA ASN A 285 15.60 1.37 9.40
C ASN A 285 16.81 1.36 10.31
N TYR A 286 16.91 0.36 11.20
CA TYR A 286 18.11 0.24 12.03
C TYR A 286 19.35 0.07 11.16
N LEU A 287 19.33 -0.82 10.20
CA LEU A 287 20.44 -1.00 9.27
C LEU A 287 20.77 0.28 8.50
N LEU A 288 19.75 0.97 7.96
CA LEU A 288 19.93 2.24 7.24
C LEU A 288 20.66 3.27 8.13
N ASN A 289 20.10 3.56 9.29
CA ASN A 289 20.63 4.56 10.21
C ASN A 289 21.98 4.11 10.83
N ARG A 290 22.19 2.81 11.04
CA ARG A 290 23.44 2.27 11.59
C ARG A 290 24.60 2.42 10.61
N ILE A 291 24.38 2.20 9.33
CA ILE A 291 25.39 2.43 8.27
C ILE A 291 25.82 3.90 8.28
N GLU A 292 24.86 4.84 8.34
CA GLU A 292 25.18 6.28 8.44
C GLU A 292 25.96 6.61 9.72
N TYR A 293 25.55 6.05 10.87
CA TYR A 293 26.25 6.22 12.14
C TYR A 293 27.70 5.72 12.10
N LEU A 294 27.95 4.65 11.34
CA LEU A 294 29.30 4.12 11.13
C LEU A 294 30.12 4.94 10.12
N GLY A 295 29.54 5.99 9.53
CA GLY A 295 30.23 6.92 8.63
C GLY A 295 30.21 6.51 7.15
N TYR A 296 29.31 5.63 6.73
CA TYR A 296 29.16 5.17 5.34
C TYR A 296 27.86 5.67 4.71
N ASP A 297 27.81 5.77 3.38
CA ASP A 297 26.56 6.06 2.68
C ASP A 297 25.73 4.78 2.54
N PRO A 298 24.51 4.72 3.08
CA PRO A 298 23.64 3.54 2.94
C PRO A 298 23.34 3.16 1.49
N LYS A 299 23.41 4.11 0.57
CA LYS A 299 23.20 3.84 -0.85
C LYS A 299 24.19 2.84 -1.43
N ASP A 300 25.43 2.86 -0.95
CA ASP A 300 26.48 1.93 -1.38
C ASP A 300 26.19 0.47 -0.99
N PHE A 301 25.23 0.25 -0.11
CA PHE A 301 24.80 -1.07 0.37
C PHE A 301 23.50 -1.51 -0.28
N PHE A 302 22.49 -0.64 -0.24
CA PHE A 302 21.12 -0.96 -0.69
C PHE A 302 20.95 -0.89 -2.20
N ILE A 303 21.73 -0.04 -2.90
CA ILE A 303 21.52 0.25 -4.32
C ILE A 303 22.65 -0.37 -5.15
N PRO A 304 22.37 -1.35 -6.00
CA PRO A 304 23.36 -1.88 -6.93
C PRO A 304 23.87 -0.81 -7.90
N ALA A 305 25.15 -0.90 -8.27
CA ALA A 305 25.84 0.12 -9.09
C ALA A 305 25.22 0.36 -10.48
N GLU A 306 24.49 -0.63 -11.01
CA GLU A 306 23.79 -0.52 -12.30
C GLU A 306 22.53 0.36 -12.25
N PHE A 307 22.02 0.71 -11.06
CA PHE A 307 20.87 1.59 -10.92
C PHE A 307 21.26 3.05 -11.17
N LYS A 308 20.50 3.72 -12.03
CA LYS A 308 20.68 5.15 -12.37
C LYS A 308 19.92 6.08 -11.45
N THR A 309 18.97 5.56 -10.69
CA THR A 309 18.20 6.28 -9.68
C THR A 309 18.70 5.94 -8.29
N SER A 310 18.43 6.79 -7.30
CA SER A 310 19.03 6.66 -5.98
C SER A 310 18.02 6.91 -4.85
N GLN A 311 16.78 6.42 -5.02
CA GLN A 311 15.80 6.49 -3.93
C GLN A 311 16.23 5.56 -2.81
N LEU A 312 16.28 6.09 -1.59
CA LEU A 312 16.51 5.31 -0.38
C LEU A 312 15.96 6.09 0.81
N TYR A 313 14.76 5.73 1.27
CA TYR A 313 14.16 6.32 2.46
C TYR A 313 13.01 5.46 2.99
N TYR A 314 12.74 5.60 4.27
CA TYR A 314 11.56 5.02 4.90
C TYR A 314 10.47 6.09 5.02
N HIS A 315 9.30 5.83 4.47
CA HIS A 315 8.11 6.65 4.67
C HIS A 315 7.40 6.17 5.94
N GLU A 316 7.26 7.05 6.91
CA GLU A 316 6.55 6.79 8.16
C GLU A 316 5.15 7.40 8.13
N ASP A 317 4.16 6.63 8.56
CA ASP A 317 2.78 7.09 8.67
C ASP A 317 2.60 7.95 9.92
N ASN A 318 2.42 9.25 9.73
CA ASN A 318 2.22 10.23 10.79
C ASN A 318 0.74 10.57 11.02
N SER A 319 -0.21 9.75 10.55
CA SER A 319 -1.65 10.05 10.64
C SER A 319 -2.22 10.02 12.07
N GLY A 320 -1.44 9.64 13.08
CA GLY A 320 -1.86 9.55 14.48
C GLY A 320 -2.78 8.36 14.81
N ASN A 321 -3.35 7.72 13.80
CA ASN A 321 -4.21 6.53 13.93
C ASN A 321 -3.45 5.28 13.50
N PHE A 322 -2.41 4.92 14.24
CA PHE A 322 -1.60 3.76 13.91
C PHE A 322 -2.40 2.47 14.03
N SER A 323 -2.56 1.79 12.91
CA SER A 323 -3.03 0.40 12.85
C SER A 323 -2.20 -0.33 11.80
N PHE A 324 -1.72 -1.51 12.12
CA PHE A 324 -0.99 -2.35 11.14
C PHE A 324 -1.80 -2.59 9.87
N LYS A 325 -3.13 -2.67 9.98
CA LYS A 325 -4.04 -2.88 8.84
C LYS A 325 -4.19 -1.68 7.91
N ASN A 326 -3.87 -0.48 8.37
CA ASN A 326 -4.10 0.76 7.63
C ASN A 326 -2.84 1.62 7.46
N SER A 327 -1.71 1.21 8.01
CA SER A 327 -0.45 1.97 7.95
C SER A 327 0.01 2.20 6.50
N SER A 328 0.50 3.40 6.21
CA SER A 328 1.17 3.74 4.95
C SER A 328 2.69 3.63 5.01
N ASP A 329 3.24 3.12 6.10
CA ASP A 329 4.68 2.89 6.24
C ASP A 329 5.23 2.07 5.08
N TRP A 330 6.33 2.51 4.50
CA TRP A 330 6.95 1.79 3.39
C TRP A 330 8.41 2.15 3.22
N PHE A 331 9.23 1.17 2.85
CA PHE A 331 10.64 1.36 2.53
C PHE A 331 10.82 1.51 1.02
N TYR A 332 11.25 2.70 0.58
CA TYR A 332 11.48 2.99 -0.83
C TYR A 332 12.97 2.92 -1.14
N THR A 333 13.32 2.09 -2.12
CA THR A 333 14.72 1.94 -2.55
C THR A 333 14.81 1.59 -4.03
N SER A 334 15.84 2.13 -4.70
CA SER A 334 16.20 1.82 -6.08
C SER A 334 17.03 0.55 -6.13
N THR A 335 16.39 -0.60 -6.16
CA THR A 335 17.04 -1.92 -6.20
C THR A 335 16.11 -2.95 -6.82
N TYR A 336 16.61 -4.14 -7.09
CA TYR A 336 15.81 -5.29 -7.55
C TYR A 336 14.84 -5.80 -6.49
N THR A 337 15.18 -5.65 -5.22
CA THR A 337 14.45 -6.24 -4.10
C THR A 337 13.55 -5.22 -3.42
N VAL A 338 12.29 -5.55 -3.22
CA VAL A 338 11.36 -4.74 -2.41
C VAL A 338 11.44 -5.17 -0.96
N TYR A 339 11.79 -4.24 -0.07
CA TYR A 339 11.87 -4.49 1.37
C TYR A 339 10.49 -4.33 2.01
N VAL A 340 10.00 -5.37 2.69
CA VAL A 340 8.64 -5.43 3.20
C VAL A 340 8.59 -5.79 4.69
N CYS A 341 7.83 -5.05 5.45
CA CYS A 341 7.46 -5.44 6.81
C CYS A 341 6.43 -6.58 6.75
N GLN A 342 6.84 -7.81 7.11
CA GLN A 342 6.00 -9.00 7.01
C GLN A 342 4.76 -8.90 7.92
N LEU A 343 4.91 -8.40 9.14
CA LEU A 343 3.81 -8.17 10.06
C LEU A 343 2.73 -7.28 9.43
N ARG A 344 3.17 -6.16 8.82
CA ARG A 344 2.26 -5.23 8.18
C ARG A 344 1.56 -5.88 6.98
N LEU A 345 2.30 -6.55 6.11
CA LEU A 345 1.74 -7.26 4.96
C LEU A 345 0.69 -8.29 5.40
N PHE A 346 1.03 -9.11 6.40
CA PHE A 346 0.13 -10.09 7.00
C PHE A 346 -1.17 -9.45 7.51
N ALA A 347 -1.06 -8.34 8.24
CA ALA A 347 -2.22 -7.62 8.79
C ALA A 347 -3.08 -6.97 7.70
N MET A 348 -2.46 -6.39 6.66
CA MET A 348 -3.16 -5.70 5.58
C MET A 348 -3.95 -6.65 4.68
N ILE A 349 -3.39 -7.81 4.34
CA ILE A 349 -4.09 -8.82 3.54
C ILE A 349 -5.33 -9.31 4.29
N ARG A 350 -5.28 -9.38 5.63
CA ARG A 350 -6.37 -9.85 6.49
C ARG A 350 -7.18 -8.70 7.10
N LYS A 351 -7.18 -7.54 6.43
CA LYS A 351 -7.86 -6.33 6.91
C LYS A 351 -9.36 -6.53 7.16
N SER A 352 -10.02 -7.34 6.33
CA SER A 352 -11.44 -7.64 6.44
C SER A 352 -11.79 -8.68 7.51
N GLN A 353 -10.78 -9.34 8.08
CA GLN A 353 -11.00 -10.32 9.14
C GLN A 353 -11.10 -9.63 10.51
N SER A 354 -11.67 -10.34 11.49
CA SER A 354 -11.73 -9.87 12.87
C SER A 354 -10.35 -9.52 13.41
N GLU A 355 -10.29 -8.58 14.37
CA GLU A 355 -9.03 -8.16 14.99
C GLU A 355 -8.39 -9.32 15.76
N ARG A 356 -7.09 -9.51 15.57
CA ARG A 356 -6.34 -10.49 16.34
C ARG A 356 -5.94 -9.92 17.70
N ARG A 357 -5.89 -10.78 18.72
CA ARG A 357 -5.41 -10.38 20.05
C ARG A 357 -3.93 -9.95 20.05
N SER A 358 -3.13 -10.52 19.15
CA SER A 358 -1.71 -10.20 19.02
C SER A 358 -1.20 -10.44 17.61
N TYR A 359 -0.33 -9.55 17.16
CA TYR A 359 0.44 -9.65 15.90
C TYR A 359 1.93 -9.95 16.16
N SER A 360 2.29 -10.43 17.36
CA SER A 360 3.67 -10.85 17.61
C SER A 360 4.03 -12.07 16.75
N LEU A 361 5.32 -12.18 16.39
CA LEU A 361 5.85 -13.29 15.59
C LEU A 361 5.47 -14.65 16.20
N SER A 362 5.63 -14.79 17.52
CA SER A 362 5.23 -15.99 18.27
C SER A 362 3.74 -16.31 18.12
N SER A 363 2.84 -15.31 18.30
CA SER A 363 1.39 -15.55 18.21
C SER A 363 0.98 -15.97 16.80
N VAL A 364 1.50 -15.28 15.78
CA VAL A 364 1.14 -15.58 14.37
C VAL A 364 1.75 -16.91 13.94
N GLY A 365 3.01 -17.18 14.31
CA GLY A 365 3.69 -18.44 14.01
C GLY A 365 2.97 -19.65 14.57
N LYS A 366 2.56 -19.58 15.86
CA LYS A 366 1.77 -20.63 16.51
C LYS A 366 0.44 -20.87 15.80
N ASP A 367 -0.31 -19.81 15.58
CA ASP A 367 -1.68 -19.93 15.06
C ASP A 367 -1.71 -20.39 13.60
N LEU A 368 -0.77 -19.96 12.78
CA LEU A 368 -0.78 -20.21 11.33
C LEU A 368 0.07 -21.42 10.92
N ALA A 369 1.28 -21.52 11.48
CA ALA A 369 2.28 -22.50 11.07
C ALA A 369 2.54 -23.60 12.12
N GLY A 370 2.00 -23.45 13.32
CA GLY A 370 2.23 -24.37 14.45
C GLY A 370 3.64 -24.27 15.04
N ILE A 371 4.37 -23.18 14.74
CA ILE A 371 5.77 -22.99 15.16
C ILE A 371 5.90 -21.77 16.08
N ASP A 372 6.72 -21.89 17.11
CA ASP A 372 6.99 -20.81 18.07
C ASP A 372 8.46 -20.39 18.09
N LYS A 373 8.68 -19.21 18.65
CA LYS A 373 10.02 -18.76 19.04
C LYS A 373 10.63 -19.68 20.09
N LEU A 374 11.97 -19.73 20.14
CA LEU A 374 12.65 -20.37 21.27
C LEU A 374 12.34 -19.61 22.57
N THR A 375 12.05 -20.37 23.64
CA THR A 375 11.77 -19.78 24.94
C THR A 375 13.04 -19.26 25.60
N GLN A 376 13.02 -18.00 25.98
CA GLN A 376 14.09 -17.41 26.80
C GLN A 376 14.03 -17.98 28.23
N THR A 377 15.17 -18.39 28.72
CA THR A 377 15.31 -18.95 30.04
C THR A 377 15.32 -17.94 31.18
N LYS A 378 14.31 -17.16 31.41
CA LYS A 378 13.97 -16.28 32.56
C LYS A 378 13.68 -14.84 32.13
N SER A 379 12.57 -14.29 32.59
CA SER A 379 12.21 -12.90 32.46
C SER A 379 13.26 -11.98 33.11
N GLY A 380 13.72 -10.96 32.39
CA GLY A 380 14.70 -9.98 32.85
C GLY A 380 16.13 -10.19 32.34
N ALA A 381 16.45 -11.32 31.72
CA ALA A 381 17.80 -11.66 31.26
C ALA A 381 18.07 -11.34 29.77
N PHE A 382 17.09 -10.82 29.01
CA PHE A 382 17.28 -10.57 27.57
C PHE A 382 18.47 -9.66 27.27
N ARG A 383 18.65 -8.58 28.04
CA ARG A 383 19.80 -7.65 27.86
C ARG A 383 21.16 -8.34 27.98
N GLN A 384 21.24 -9.39 28.78
CA GLN A 384 22.48 -10.14 29.01
C GLN A 384 22.56 -11.43 28.19
N PHE A 385 21.54 -11.75 27.41
CA PHE A 385 21.42 -13.04 26.72
C PHE A 385 22.60 -13.30 25.78
N ALA A 386 22.97 -12.33 24.96
CA ALA A 386 24.14 -12.41 24.08
C ALA A 386 25.48 -12.65 24.84
N TYR A 387 25.52 -12.41 26.16
CA TYR A 387 26.73 -12.54 26.98
C TYR A 387 26.69 -13.76 27.91
N THR A 388 25.50 -14.27 28.19
CA THR A 388 25.33 -15.40 29.12
C THR A 388 25.15 -16.74 28.42
N ASP A 389 24.69 -16.73 27.18
CA ASP A 389 24.47 -17.93 26.37
C ASP A 389 24.49 -17.53 24.88
N PHE A 390 25.68 -17.25 24.34
CA PHE A 390 25.83 -16.65 23.04
C PHE A 390 25.43 -17.60 21.91
N ILE A 391 25.78 -18.89 22.05
CA ILE A 391 25.35 -19.92 21.08
C ILE A 391 23.81 -19.96 21.00
N LYS A 392 23.14 -20.01 22.14
CA LYS A 392 21.67 -20.04 22.17
C LYS A 392 21.05 -18.73 21.67
N PHE A 393 21.72 -17.60 21.87
CA PHE A 393 21.30 -16.31 21.33
C PHE A 393 21.34 -16.32 19.79
N ILE A 394 22.35 -16.92 19.16
CA ILE A 394 22.40 -17.06 17.71
C ILE A 394 21.32 -18.02 17.21
N LEU A 395 21.12 -19.17 17.90
CA LEU A 395 20.05 -20.11 17.56
C LEU A 395 18.67 -19.46 17.69
N TYR A 396 18.47 -18.56 18.66
CA TYR A 396 17.26 -17.77 18.81
C TYR A 396 17.01 -16.87 17.60
N ASN A 397 18.03 -16.13 17.13
CA ASN A 397 17.92 -15.30 15.91
C ASN A 397 17.58 -16.14 14.66
N VAL A 398 18.25 -17.31 14.48
CA VAL A 398 17.91 -18.24 13.40
C VAL A 398 16.45 -18.69 13.49
N ARG A 399 15.98 -19.04 14.69
CA ARG A 399 14.61 -19.48 14.90
C ARG A 399 13.59 -18.42 14.53
N ASP A 400 13.84 -17.16 14.85
CA ASP A 400 12.94 -16.07 14.50
C ASP A 400 12.76 -15.98 12.96
N VAL A 401 13.82 -16.16 12.19
CA VAL A 401 13.75 -16.18 10.72
C VAL A 401 13.08 -17.45 10.18
N VAL A 402 13.28 -18.60 10.83
CA VAL A 402 12.56 -19.84 10.46
C VAL A 402 11.04 -19.68 10.68
N VAL A 403 10.62 -19.02 11.76
CA VAL A 403 9.20 -18.70 11.99
C VAL A 403 8.65 -17.79 10.90
N GLN A 404 9.41 -16.76 10.49
CA GLN A 404 9.03 -15.87 9.37
C GLN A 404 8.83 -16.67 8.06
N LEU A 405 9.78 -17.55 7.72
CA LEU A 405 9.69 -18.46 6.58
C LEU A 405 8.45 -19.35 6.65
N ALA A 406 8.22 -19.99 7.81
CA ALA A 406 7.08 -20.88 8.02
C ALA A 406 5.73 -20.16 7.84
N ILE A 407 5.63 -18.91 8.32
CA ILE A 407 4.45 -18.08 8.14
C ILE A 407 4.21 -17.83 6.64
N GLU A 408 5.23 -17.39 5.89
CA GLU A 408 5.08 -17.07 4.46
C GLU A 408 4.72 -18.31 3.63
N LEU A 409 5.34 -19.46 3.89
CA LEU A 409 5.01 -20.73 3.22
C LEU A 409 3.55 -21.17 3.43
N LYS A 410 2.90 -20.71 4.49
CA LYS A 410 1.47 -20.97 4.78
C LYS A 410 0.56 -19.84 4.29
N ALA A 411 1.02 -18.62 4.37
CA ALA A 411 0.25 -17.42 4.07
C ALA A 411 0.22 -17.10 2.58
N ASN A 412 1.34 -17.30 1.87
CA ASN A 412 1.58 -16.88 0.48
C ASN A 412 1.30 -15.38 0.27
N ASP A 413 1.65 -14.56 1.26
CA ASP A 413 1.29 -13.14 1.29
C ASP A 413 2.03 -12.35 0.21
N CYS A 414 3.28 -12.69 -0.11
CA CYS A 414 4.04 -12.06 -1.20
C CYS A 414 3.44 -12.37 -2.57
N GLN A 415 3.00 -13.60 -2.82
CA GLN A 415 2.31 -13.95 -4.05
C GLN A 415 0.99 -13.19 -4.18
N SER A 416 0.23 -13.08 -3.10
CA SER A 416 -1.00 -12.28 -3.04
C SER A 416 -0.73 -10.79 -3.31
N LEU A 417 0.38 -10.24 -2.79
CA LEU A 417 0.78 -8.86 -3.02
C LEU A 417 1.12 -8.61 -4.50
N VAL A 418 1.88 -9.51 -5.13
CA VAL A 418 2.23 -9.41 -6.56
C VAL A 418 0.98 -9.51 -7.43
N ALA A 419 0.14 -10.54 -7.20
CA ALA A 419 -1.11 -10.71 -7.95
C ALA A 419 -2.01 -9.47 -7.84
N ARG A 420 -2.13 -8.90 -6.63
CA ARG A 420 -2.93 -7.71 -6.39
C ARG A 420 -2.34 -6.46 -7.06
N SER A 421 -1.02 -6.27 -7.00
CA SER A 421 -0.32 -5.17 -7.69
C SER A 421 -0.54 -5.24 -9.20
N TYR A 422 -0.43 -6.43 -9.75
CA TYR A 422 -0.60 -6.70 -11.17
C TYR A 422 -2.05 -6.47 -11.61
N MET A 423 -3.01 -7.14 -10.95
CA MET A 423 -4.45 -7.05 -11.27
C MET A 423 -4.98 -5.61 -11.24
N PHE A 424 -4.48 -4.79 -10.32
CA PHE A 424 -4.98 -3.42 -10.11
C PHE A 424 -4.04 -2.34 -10.65
N ALA A 425 -3.02 -2.71 -11.42
CA ALA A 425 -2.01 -1.79 -11.97
C ALA A 425 -1.49 -0.80 -10.91
N THR A 426 -1.19 -1.27 -9.70
CA THR A 426 -0.84 -0.39 -8.59
C THR A 426 0.49 -0.74 -7.94
N GLN A 427 1.16 0.25 -7.37
CA GLN A 427 2.40 0.04 -6.62
C GLN A 427 2.14 -0.79 -5.35
N TYR A 428 3.11 -1.60 -4.93
CA TYR A 428 3.00 -2.44 -3.72
C TYR A 428 2.60 -1.64 -2.47
N ALA A 429 3.18 -0.46 -2.27
CA ALA A 429 2.85 0.43 -1.16
C ALA A 429 1.38 0.89 -1.12
N LYS A 430 0.69 0.82 -2.26
CA LYS A 430 -0.68 1.33 -2.45
C LYS A 430 -1.71 0.23 -2.70
N CYS A 431 -1.29 -1.05 -2.77
CA CYS A 431 -2.17 -2.19 -3.08
C CYS A 431 -3.36 -2.37 -2.11
N PHE A 432 -3.29 -1.77 -0.94
CA PHE A 432 -4.34 -1.88 0.10
C PHE A 432 -5.08 -0.56 0.33
N LYS A 433 -4.89 0.43 -0.57
CA LYS A 433 -5.65 1.69 -0.57
C LYS A 433 -6.77 1.60 -1.61
N GLU A 434 -7.97 1.33 -1.15
CA GLU A 434 -9.15 1.07 -2.00
C GLU A 434 -9.41 2.20 -3.01
N THR A 435 -9.21 3.46 -2.62
CA THR A 435 -9.39 4.61 -3.50
C THR A 435 -8.45 4.58 -4.72
N HIS A 436 -7.21 4.13 -4.54
CA HIS A 436 -6.27 3.97 -5.65
C HIS A 436 -6.67 2.80 -6.56
N ILE A 437 -7.08 1.69 -5.97
CA ILE A 437 -7.53 0.50 -6.70
C ILE A 437 -8.75 0.83 -7.56
N VAL A 438 -9.79 1.40 -6.96
CA VAL A 438 -11.02 1.77 -7.68
C VAL A 438 -10.73 2.74 -8.83
N ARG A 439 -9.84 3.72 -8.60
CA ARG A 439 -9.44 4.66 -9.65
C ARG A 439 -8.76 3.96 -10.83
N ASN A 440 -7.82 3.05 -10.56
CA ASN A 440 -7.10 2.34 -11.61
C ASN A 440 -8.00 1.37 -12.38
N ILE A 441 -8.89 0.64 -11.69
CA ILE A 441 -9.88 -0.24 -12.31
C ILE A 441 -10.82 0.58 -13.21
N ARG A 442 -11.30 1.72 -12.72
CA ARG A 442 -12.18 2.60 -13.48
C ARG A 442 -11.54 3.07 -14.78
N GLU A 443 -10.24 3.41 -14.76
CA GLU A 443 -9.49 3.77 -15.95
C GLU A 443 -9.50 2.65 -17.00
N PHE A 444 -9.27 1.42 -16.53
CA PHE A 444 -9.26 0.24 -17.39
C PHE A 444 -10.63 0.01 -18.05
N ILE A 445 -11.69 0.03 -17.23
CA ILE A 445 -13.06 -0.18 -17.70
C ILE A 445 -13.45 0.93 -18.68
N PHE A 446 -13.11 2.18 -18.41
CA PHE A 446 -13.48 3.28 -19.28
C PHE A 446 -12.79 3.22 -20.65
N GLU A 447 -11.51 2.86 -20.70
CA GLU A 447 -10.83 2.67 -22.00
C GLU A 447 -11.45 1.53 -22.81
N ASP A 448 -11.80 0.43 -22.15
CA ASP A 448 -12.44 -0.74 -22.78
C ASP A 448 -13.84 -0.40 -23.30
N GLU A 449 -14.58 0.42 -22.58
CA GLU A 449 -15.91 0.92 -22.95
C GLU A 449 -15.87 2.12 -23.94
N GLY A 450 -14.68 2.54 -24.39
CA GLY A 450 -14.52 3.62 -25.36
C GLY A 450 -14.59 5.03 -24.76
N PHE A 451 -14.26 5.19 -23.48
CA PHE A 451 -14.25 6.48 -22.80
C PHE A 451 -12.86 6.87 -22.28
N VAL A 452 -12.62 8.16 -22.15
CA VAL A 452 -11.46 8.73 -21.47
C VAL A 452 -11.87 9.27 -20.12
N GLN A 453 -11.17 8.87 -19.08
CA GLN A 453 -11.48 9.26 -17.70
C GLN A 453 -11.13 10.72 -17.44
N ALA A 454 -12.05 11.44 -16.80
CA ALA A 454 -11.80 12.79 -16.30
C ALA A 454 -10.78 12.83 -15.16
N ASN A 455 -10.18 14.01 -14.99
CA ASN A 455 -9.32 14.28 -13.83
C ASN A 455 -10.13 14.23 -12.52
N THR A 456 -9.45 13.92 -11.42
CA THR A 456 -10.05 13.99 -10.09
C THR A 456 -10.26 15.43 -9.69
N LEU A 457 -11.51 15.84 -9.53
CA LEU A 457 -11.84 17.15 -8.98
C LEU A 457 -11.52 17.20 -7.48
N GLU A 458 -10.97 18.31 -7.03
CA GLU A 458 -10.97 18.59 -5.58
C GLU A 458 -12.39 18.83 -5.13
N ILE A 459 -12.79 18.09 -4.10
CA ILE A 459 -14.02 18.40 -3.36
C ILE A 459 -13.75 19.71 -2.63
N ASP A 460 -14.64 20.69 -2.78
CA ASP A 460 -14.58 21.94 -2.01
C ASP A 460 -14.53 21.57 -0.51
N PRO A 461 -13.48 21.98 0.22
CA PRO A 461 -13.39 21.69 1.66
C PRO A 461 -14.57 22.29 2.47
N ASN A 462 -15.28 23.26 1.90
CA ASN A 462 -16.49 23.81 2.49
C ASN A 462 -17.75 23.01 2.14
N MET A 463 -17.68 22.08 1.20
CA MET A 463 -18.77 21.17 0.91
C MET A 463 -18.82 20.13 2.01
N ASP A 464 -19.89 20.08 2.80
CA ASP A 464 -20.11 19.02 3.80
C ASP A 464 -20.35 17.69 3.09
N THR A 465 -19.24 17.09 2.61
CA THR A 465 -19.24 15.76 1.97
C THR A 465 -19.15 14.63 2.98
N ALA A 466 -19.12 14.97 4.28
CA ALA A 466 -19.13 13.99 5.34
C ALA A 466 -20.47 13.26 5.33
N PHE A 467 -20.48 12.07 4.79
CA PHE A 467 -21.56 11.13 5.00
C PHE A 467 -21.68 10.94 6.50
N LYS A 468 -22.75 11.49 7.09
CA LYS A 468 -22.99 11.33 8.53
C LYS A 468 -23.19 9.83 8.76
N GLY A 469 -22.14 9.19 9.28
CA GLY A 469 -22.14 7.76 9.55
C GLY A 469 -23.20 7.35 10.57
N ALA A 470 -23.35 6.07 10.76
CA ALA A 470 -24.19 5.51 11.79
C ALA A 470 -23.86 6.09 13.17
N PHE A 471 -24.85 6.18 14.02
CA PHE A 471 -24.66 6.55 15.43
C PHE A 471 -23.76 5.49 16.10
N VAL A 472 -22.56 5.90 16.45
CA VAL A 472 -21.66 5.09 17.28
C VAL A 472 -21.82 5.60 18.70
N ALA A 473 -22.46 4.81 19.55
CA ALA A 473 -22.45 5.03 20.98
C ALA A 473 -21.14 4.47 21.55
N PRO A 474 -20.12 5.30 21.86
CA PRO A 474 -18.94 4.77 22.54
C PRO A 474 -19.36 4.24 23.89
N PRO A 475 -18.95 3.03 24.28
CA PRO A 475 -19.17 2.56 25.64
C PRO A 475 -18.56 3.57 26.62
N GLU A 476 -19.30 3.97 27.63
CA GLU A 476 -18.80 4.90 28.66
C GLU A 476 -17.77 4.19 29.54
N HIS A 477 -16.60 3.89 29.00
CA HIS A 477 -15.53 3.14 29.67
C HIS A 477 -14.96 3.86 30.90
N ASN A 478 -15.15 5.17 31.01
CA ASN A 478 -14.48 5.99 32.01
C ASN A 478 -15.37 6.44 33.18
N LYS A 479 -16.62 5.99 33.25
CA LYS A 479 -17.45 6.30 34.40
C LYS A 479 -17.51 5.11 35.37
N PRO A 480 -16.90 5.22 36.55
CA PRO A 480 -16.90 4.12 37.53
C PRO A 480 -18.28 3.80 38.09
N THR A 481 -19.30 4.52 37.65
CA THR A 481 -20.67 4.46 38.20
C THR A 481 -21.57 3.43 37.53
N GLY A 482 -21.16 2.80 36.41
CA GLY A 482 -22.00 1.83 35.70
C GLY A 482 -23.35 2.39 35.24
N LEU A 483 -24.01 1.67 34.35
CA LEU A 483 -25.37 2.01 33.91
C LEU A 483 -26.35 1.70 35.04
N ILE A 484 -27.22 2.68 35.40
CA ILE A 484 -28.31 2.45 36.35
C ILE A 484 -29.59 2.26 35.55
N LEU A 485 -30.15 1.05 35.60
CA LEU A 485 -31.43 0.72 34.98
C LEU A 485 -32.44 0.38 36.08
N ASN A 486 -33.58 1.08 36.13
CA ASN A 486 -34.61 0.86 37.15
C ASN A 486 -34.08 0.91 38.61
N GLY A 487 -33.15 1.82 38.87
CA GLY A 487 -32.57 2.00 40.22
C GLY A 487 -31.55 0.95 40.64
N LYS A 488 -31.24 -0.02 39.79
CA LYS A 488 -30.19 -1.02 40.00
C LYS A 488 -28.97 -0.73 39.15
N ARG A 489 -27.78 -0.77 39.77
CA ARG A 489 -26.52 -0.63 39.09
C ARG A 489 -26.22 -1.93 38.33
N LEU A 490 -26.04 -1.84 36.99
CA LEU A 490 -25.59 -2.96 36.18
C LEU A 490 -24.08 -3.14 36.31
N ASN A 491 -23.62 -4.36 36.38
CA ASN A 491 -22.21 -4.68 36.35
C ASN A 491 -21.59 -4.26 35.00
N LEU A 492 -20.35 -3.72 35.05
CA LEU A 492 -19.58 -3.39 33.85
C LEU A 492 -19.19 -4.62 33.02
N ILE A 493 -19.24 -5.80 33.62
CA ILE A 493 -18.95 -7.08 32.97
C ILE A 493 -20.24 -7.85 32.81
N MET A 494 -20.63 -8.15 31.58
CA MET A 494 -21.78 -8.97 31.26
C MET A 494 -21.29 -10.35 30.77
N TYR A 495 -21.97 -11.39 31.20
CA TYR A 495 -21.77 -12.76 30.74
C TYR A 495 -22.85 -13.12 29.71
N GLY A 496 -22.49 -13.93 28.72
CA GLY A 496 -23.45 -14.41 27.72
C GLY A 496 -23.87 -13.31 26.71
N VAL A 497 -22.97 -12.37 26.44
CA VAL A 497 -23.22 -11.34 25.40
C VAL A 497 -23.10 -11.97 24.03
N LEU A 498 -24.15 -11.82 23.21
CA LEU A 498 -24.13 -12.15 21.79
C LEU A 498 -23.76 -10.87 21.02
N ASP A 499 -22.67 -10.93 20.28
CA ASP A 499 -22.29 -9.90 19.31
C ASP A 499 -22.66 -10.38 17.90
N ALA A 500 -23.52 -9.65 17.22
CA ALA A 500 -23.95 -9.96 15.88
C ALA A 500 -23.64 -8.78 14.97
N ASP A 501 -22.74 -9.00 14.03
CA ASP A 501 -22.41 -8.04 12.97
C ASP A 501 -22.95 -8.52 11.62
N ALA A 502 -23.58 -7.61 10.88
CA ALA A 502 -24.07 -7.88 9.54
C ALA A 502 -22.95 -7.61 8.53
N ALA A 503 -22.46 -8.66 7.88
CA ALA A 503 -21.42 -8.56 6.86
C ALA A 503 -21.82 -7.56 5.76
N SER A 504 -20.95 -6.58 5.51
CA SER A 504 -21.17 -5.54 4.48
C SER A 504 -22.54 -4.84 4.61
N TYR A 505 -22.94 -4.49 5.82
CA TYR A 505 -24.29 -3.98 6.12
C TYR A 505 -24.73 -2.84 5.19
N TYR A 506 -23.92 -1.80 5.00
CA TYR A 506 -24.26 -0.68 4.11
C TYR A 506 -24.42 -1.10 2.64
N PRO A 507 -23.46 -1.82 2.01
CA PRO A 507 -23.64 -2.32 0.65
C PRO A 507 -24.86 -3.24 0.52
N SER A 508 -25.04 -4.16 1.46
CA SER A 508 -26.18 -5.11 1.44
C SER A 508 -27.52 -4.39 1.57
N THR A 509 -27.59 -3.39 2.44
CA THR A 509 -28.79 -2.55 2.59
C THR A 509 -29.06 -1.75 1.32
N LYS A 510 -28.04 -1.14 0.72
CA LYS A 510 -28.18 -0.40 -0.54
C LYS A 510 -28.68 -1.30 -1.66
N MET A 511 -28.12 -2.48 -1.81
CA MET A 511 -28.57 -3.46 -2.80
C MET A 511 -29.98 -3.98 -2.51
N GLY A 512 -30.26 -4.36 -1.26
CA GLY A 512 -31.56 -4.90 -0.88
C GLY A 512 -32.71 -3.89 -0.96
N MET A 513 -32.41 -2.61 -0.72
CA MET A 513 -33.37 -1.51 -0.80
C MET A 513 -33.31 -0.76 -2.14
N ASN A 514 -32.41 -1.17 -3.04
CA ASN A 514 -32.18 -0.54 -4.34
C ASN A 514 -31.91 0.98 -4.21
N MET A 515 -31.02 1.34 -3.29
CA MET A 515 -30.75 2.73 -2.91
C MET A 515 -29.54 3.29 -3.67
N ASP A 516 -29.67 3.50 -4.95
CA ASP A 516 -28.70 4.25 -5.75
C ASP A 516 -29.41 5.43 -6.45
N PRO A 517 -28.65 6.43 -6.95
CA PRO A 517 -29.26 7.61 -7.58
C PRO A 517 -30.18 7.28 -8.76
N MET A 518 -29.86 6.25 -9.55
CA MET A 518 -30.68 5.86 -10.70
C MET A 518 -31.96 5.15 -10.26
N SER A 519 -31.88 4.25 -9.29
CA SER A 519 -33.05 3.59 -8.72
C SER A 519 -33.97 4.59 -8.04
N LEU A 520 -33.40 5.61 -7.40
CA LEU A 520 -34.14 6.70 -6.80
C LEU A 520 -34.88 7.51 -7.87
N LEU A 521 -34.18 7.90 -8.94
CA LEU A 521 -34.78 8.62 -10.07
C LEU A 521 -35.89 7.77 -10.72
N TYR A 522 -35.64 6.49 -10.98
CA TYR A 522 -36.62 5.57 -11.51
C TYR A 522 -37.86 5.46 -10.61
N LYS A 523 -37.64 5.34 -9.29
CA LYS A 523 -38.77 5.32 -8.33
C LYS A 523 -39.59 6.61 -8.38
N CYS A 524 -38.90 7.77 -8.43
CA CYS A 524 -39.60 9.06 -8.58
C CYS A 524 -40.43 9.12 -9.86
N ILE A 525 -39.89 8.60 -10.95
CA ILE A 525 -40.60 8.50 -12.23
C ILE A 525 -41.82 7.59 -12.09
N VAL A 526 -41.64 6.39 -11.54
CA VAL A 526 -42.73 5.39 -11.41
C VAL A 526 -43.83 5.88 -10.46
N ASP A 527 -43.46 6.45 -9.32
CA ASP A 527 -44.42 6.98 -8.35
C ASP A 527 -45.25 8.13 -8.94
N ASN A 528 -44.75 8.79 -9.98
CA ASN A 528 -45.45 9.86 -10.69
C ASN A 528 -45.94 9.47 -12.09
N THR A 529 -45.93 8.17 -12.44
CA THR A 529 -46.29 7.66 -13.79
C THR A 529 -47.67 8.11 -14.25
N TYR A 530 -48.63 8.25 -13.34
CA TYR A 530 -49.96 8.75 -13.66
C TYR A 530 -49.92 10.13 -14.30
N PHE A 531 -49.03 11.00 -13.86
CA PHE A 531 -48.83 12.33 -14.44
C PHE A 531 -48.00 12.28 -15.72
N MET A 532 -47.14 11.30 -15.87
CA MET A 532 -46.21 11.16 -16.97
C MET A 532 -46.86 10.56 -18.21
N ASN A 533 -47.89 9.79 -18.05
CA ASN A 533 -48.62 9.14 -19.17
C ASN A 533 -49.76 10.00 -19.75
N GLY A 534 -49.66 11.30 -19.69
CA GLY A 534 -50.60 12.22 -20.33
C GLY A 534 -51.90 12.44 -19.56
N ASN A 535 -52.08 11.81 -18.40
CA ASN A 535 -53.25 11.99 -17.53
C ASN A 535 -53.04 13.16 -16.56
N CYS A 536 -52.47 14.26 -17.02
CA CYS A 536 -52.17 15.42 -16.19
C CYS A 536 -53.44 15.99 -15.58
N VAL A 537 -53.65 15.68 -14.33
CA VAL A 537 -54.62 16.36 -13.48
C VAL A 537 -53.83 17.30 -12.62
N ASN A 538 -53.98 18.59 -12.75
CA ASN A 538 -53.44 19.74 -11.96
C ASN A 538 -52.73 19.40 -10.66
N LYS A 539 -51.74 18.53 -10.66
CA LYS A 539 -50.87 18.22 -9.54
C LYS A 539 -49.46 18.55 -9.91
N SER A 540 -48.80 19.32 -9.10
CA SER A 540 -47.39 19.62 -9.26
C SER A 540 -46.55 18.36 -9.01
N PHE A 541 -45.58 18.08 -9.89
CA PHE A 541 -44.55 17.12 -9.63
C PHE A 541 -43.71 17.62 -8.47
N ASN A 542 -43.81 16.99 -7.31
CA ASN A 542 -43.12 17.39 -6.09
C ASN A 542 -42.57 16.16 -5.40
N GLN A 543 -41.25 16.12 -5.21
CA GLN A 543 -40.54 15.06 -4.55
C GLN A 543 -39.74 15.64 -3.40
N ILE A 544 -40.19 15.43 -2.18
CA ILE A 544 -39.54 15.87 -0.95
C ILE A 544 -39.08 14.63 -0.18
N TYR A 545 -37.77 14.55 0.06
CA TYR A 545 -37.18 13.54 0.93
C TYR A 545 -37.03 14.09 2.33
N THR A 546 -37.50 13.34 3.32
CA THR A 546 -37.40 13.70 4.72
C THR A 546 -36.55 12.68 5.47
N TRP A 547 -35.65 13.16 6.31
CA TRP A 547 -34.87 12.31 7.20
C TRP A 547 -34.58 13.03 8.53
N HIS A 548 -34.11 12.28 9.52
CA HIS A 548 -33.67 12.84 10.79
C HIS A 548 -32.17 12.65 10.95
N ASP A 549 -31.46 13.68 11.40
CA ASP A 549 -30.04 13.60 11.68
C ASP A 549 -29.75 12.85 13.01
N SER A 550 -28.47 12.67 13.34
CA SER A 550 -28.03 12.03 14.58
C SER A 550 -28.49 12.72 15.86
N LYS A 551 -28.97 13.97 15.77
CA LYS A 551 -29.56 14.74 16.87
C LYS A 551 -31.09 14.73 16.82
N ASN A 552 -31.67 13.83 16.03
CA ASN A 552 -33.11 13.70 15.81
C ASN A 552 -33.79 14.98 15.27
N ARG A 553 -33.06 15.83 14.55
CA ARG A 553 -33.61 17.00 13.90
C ARG A 553 -34.14 16.62 12.53
N PRO A 554 -35.38 17.03 12.17
CA PRO A 554 -35.93 16.74 10.86
C PRO A 554 -35.25 17.60 9.79
N HIS A 555 -34.97 16.97 8.67
CA HIS A 555 -34.49 17.60 7.45
C HIS A 555 -35.41 17.21 6.28
N ALA A 556 -35.54 18.12 5.35
CA ALA A 556 -36.27 17.88 4.12
C ALA A 556 -35.49 18.46 2.94
N GLU A 557 -35.37 17.71 1.87
CA GLU A 557 -34.74 18.17 0.63
C GLU A 557 -35.73 18.01 -0.52
N ASP A 558 -35.98 19.09 -1.21
CA ASP A 558 -36.84 19.11 -2.37
C ASP A 558 -36.06 18.70 -3.61
N MET A 559 -36.32 17.50 -4.10
CA MET A 559 -35.70 16.93 -5.29
C MET A 559 -36.43 17.30 -6.59
N THR A 560 -37.53 18.06 -6.51
CA THR A 560 -38.34 18.46 -7.68
C THR A 560 -37.51 19.30 -8.65
N GLY A 561 -36.82 20.29 -8.14
CA GLY A 561 -35.96 21.18 -8.94
C GLY A 561 -34.84 20.43 -9.67
N PRO A 562 -34.00 19.64 -8.98
CA PRO A 562 -32.98 18.82 -9.59
C PRO A 562 -33.50 17.87 -10.67
N ILE A 563 -34.58 17.15 -10.42
CA ILE A 563 -35.20 16.23 -11.38
C ILE A 563 -35.72 16.98 -12.60
N MET A 564 -36.39 18.10 -12.40
CA MET A 564 -36.91 18.93 -13.49
C MET A 564 -35.79 19.57 -14.32
N ASN A 565 -34.70 19.98 -13.68
CA ASN A 565 -33.53 20.49 -14.40
C ASN A 565 -32.89 19.40 -15.25
N THR A 566 -32.78 18.19 -14.74
CA THR A 566 -32.29 17.02 -15.47
C THR A 566 -33.15 16.75 -16.72
N TYR A 567 -34.48 16.89 -16.59
CA TYR A 567 -35.40 16.73 -17.72
C TYR A 567 -35.26 17.84 -18.76
N LYS A 568 -35.16 19.11 -18.33
CA LYS A 568 -35.21 20.28 -19.21
C LYS A 568 -33.87 20.59 -19.88
N ASN A 569 -32.76 20.29 -19.23
CA ASN A 569 -31.47 20.78 -19.66
C ASN A 569 -30.36 19.72 -19.50
N LYS A 570 -29.97 19.12 -20.62
CA LYS A 570 -28.89 18.11 -20.67
C LYS A 570 -27.57 18.61 -20.08
N ASN A 571 -27.29 19.91 -20.19
CA ASN A 571 -25.98 20.50 -19.85
C ASN A 571 -25.90 21.01 -18.42
N GLU A 572 -27.02 21.07 -17.70
CA GLU A 572 -27.12 21.63 -16.34
C GLU A 572 -27.61 20.63 -15.31
N CYS A 573 -27.47 19.35 -15.56
CA CYS A 573 -27.88 18.32 -14.63
C CYS A 573 -27.05 18.39 -13.34
N SER A 574 -27.61 18.87 -12.27
CA SER A 574 -26.89 19.15 -11.03
C SER A 574 -26.65 17.94 -10.14
N LEU A 575 -27.49 16.92 -10.22
CA LEU A 575 -27.42 15.76 -9.30
C LEU A 575 -26.62 14.59 -9.83
N LEU A 576 -26.69 14.29 -11.10
CA LEU A 576 -26.19 13.05 -11.66
C LEU A 576 -25.07 13.25 -12.69
N SER A 577 -25.04 14.38 -13.41
CA SER A 577 -24.11 14.61 -14.50
C SER A 577 -22.66 14.82 -14.05
N ASN A 578 -22.43 15.20 -12.78
CA ASN A 578 -21.07 15.38 -12.25
C ASN A 578 -20.35 14.07 -11.95
N TRP A 579 -21.04 12.94 -12.00
CA TRP A 579 -20.51 11.65 -11.57
C TRP A 579 -20.43 10.62 -12.70
N PHE A 580 -21.39 10.65 -13.64
CA PHE A 580 -21.49 9.69 -14.74
C PHE A 580 -22.11 10.34 -15.97
N ASN A 581 -21.94 9.72 -17.12
CA ASN A 581 -22.70 10.07 -18.31
C ASN A 581 -24.13 9.50 -18.19
N VAL A 582 -24.90 10.09 -17.30
CA VAL A 582 -26.24 9.58 -16.96
C VAL A 582 -27.22 10.14 -17.96
N PRO A 583 -28.14 9.32 -18.49
CA PRO A 583 -29.21 9.81 -19.38
C PRO A 583 -30.05 10.85 -18.64
N THR A 584 -30.47 11.87 -19.34
CA THR A 584 -31.46 12.82 -18.84
C THR A 584 -32.78 12.14 -18.59
N VAL A 585 -33.64 12.76 -17.78
CA VAL A 585 -35.00 12.20 -17.55
C VAL A 585 -35.76 12.07 -18.85
N SER A 586 -35.59 13.00 -19.80
CA SER A 586 -36.21 12.89 -21.12
C SER A 586 -35.71 11.69 -21.91
N GLU A 587 -34.42 11.39 -21.88
CA GLU A 587 -33.88 10.19 -22.55
C GLU A 587 -34.37 8.90 -21.92
N VAL A 588 -34.51 8.87 -20.59
CA VAL A 588 -35.10 7.72 -19.88
C VAL A 588 -36.58 7.56 -20.30
N PHE A 589 -37.35 8.64 -20.45
CA PHE A 589 -38.74 8.57 -20.90
C PHE A 589 -38.84 8.13 -22.33
N GLU A 590 -38.01 8.61 -23.23
CA GLU A 590 -37.94 8.14 -24.63
C GLU A 590 -37.65 6.63 -24.68
N TYR A 591 -36.68 6.17 -23.89
CA TYR A 591 -36.33 4.75 -23.80
C TYR A 591 -37.46 3.89 -23.26
N LEU A 592 -38.23 4.39 -22.29
CA LEU A 592 -39.35 3.70 -21.67
C LEU A 592 -40.68 3.95 -22.42
N ASP A 593 -40.67 4.67 -23.53
CA ASP A 593 -41.89 5.08 -24.28
C ASP A 593 -42.91 5.80 -23.38
N MET A 594 -42.42 6.70 -22.53
CA MET A 594 -43.21 7.43 -21.55
C MET A 594 -43.33 8.91 -21.94
N GLN A 595 -44.48 9.51 -21.59
CA GLN A 595 -44.69 10.96 -21.78
C GLN A 595 -44.67 11.70 -20.43
N PHE A 596 -43.97 12.82 -20.40
CA PHE A 596 -43.92 13.68 -19.23
C PHE A 596 -44.66 14.99 -19.49
N CYS A 597 -45.71 15.22 -18.73
CA CYS A 597 -46.48 16.46 -18.82
C CYS A 597 -45.96 17.47 -17.78
N ILE A 598 -45.42 18.60 -18.27
CA ILE A 598 -45.04 19.74 -17.44
C ILE A 598 -46.24 20.70 -17.43
N ASN A 599 -46.86 20.91 -16.28
CA ASN A 599 -47.78 22.02 -16.11
C ASN A 599 -46.97 23.32 -16.08
N ASN A 600 -47.25 24.22 -17.00
CA ASN A 600 -46.72 25.58 -17.03
C ASN A 600 -47.29 26.41 -15.88
#